data_f4ceef815ded425e8f2adb6833e80456
#
_entry.id   f4ceef815ded425e8f2adb6833e80456
#
_cell.length_a   1.000
_cell.length_b   1.000
_cell.length_c   1.000
_cell.angle_alpha   90.00
_cell.angle_beta   90.00
_cell.angle_gamma   90.00
#
_symmetry.space_group_name_H-M   'P 1'
#
loop_
_entity.id
_entity.type
_entity.pdbx_description
1 polymer ?
#
loop_
_entity_poly.entity_id
_entity_poly.type
_entity_poly.pdbx_seq_one_letter_code
_entity_poly.pdbx_strand_id
1 'polypeptide(L)' 'MVTSMTSNYHSFEELPLTLRVEDLMPILGIGRNTAYELVRSKQIYSVKIGRQLRIPKQALIDYLTSSRS' A
#
# COMPACT_ATOMS: atom_id res chain seq x y z
N MET A 1 -17.47 -3.80 -13.98
CA MET A 1 -17.09 -3.46 -13.58
C MET A 1 -17.31 -2.73 -12.71
N VAL A 2 -17.25 -2.68 -11.88
CA VAL A 2 -17.45 -2.07 -11.05
C VAL A 2 -16.71 -1.31 -10.70
N THR A 3 -16.62 -0.52 -10.45
CA THR A 3 -15.77 0.17 -10.16
C THR A 3 -15.79 0.54 -8.90
N SER A 4 -14.85 0.63 -8.25
CA SER A 4 -14.71 0.94 -6.99
C SER A 4 -14.88 2.31 -6.78
N MET A 5 -15.75 2.74 -6.15
CA MET A 5 -15.91 3.98 -5.99
C MET A 5 -15.24 4.51 -4.89
N THR A 6 -14.73 3.78 -3.97
CA THR A 6 -14.14 4.28 -2.76
C THR A 6 -12.69 4.52 -2.90
N SER A 7 -12.09 4.20 -4.03
CA SER A 7 -10.66 4.34 -4.21
C SER A 7 -10.37 5.21 -5.39
N ASN A 8 -9.25 5.90 -5.37
CA ASN A 8 -8.81 6.67 -6.51
C ASN A 8 -8.16 5.81 -7.56
N TYR A 9 -7.93 4.53 -7.28
CA TYR A 9 -7.24 3.66 -8.20
C TYR A 9 -8.16 2.53 -8.61
N HIS A 10 -8.22 2.25 -9.91
CA HIS A 10 -9.09 1.21 -10.41
C HIS A 10 -8.34 -0.11 -10.60
N SER A 11 -7.04 -0.08 -10.66
CA SER A 11 -6.28 -1.30 -10.79
C SER A 11 -4.89 -1.04 -10.29
N PHE A 12 -4.15 -2.10 -10.08
CA PHE A 12 -2.78 -1.94 -9.63
C PHE A 12 -1.93 -1.22 -10.65
N GLU A 13 -2.30 -1.29 -11.91
CA GLU A 13 -1.50 -0.64 -12.93
C GLU A 13 -1.56 0.87 -12.83
N GLU A 14 -2.59 1.40 -12.22
CA GLU A 14 -2.72 2.83 -12.09
C GLU A 14 -1.94 3.38 -10.91
N LEU A 15 -1.40 2.51 -10.08
CA LEU A 15 -0.64 2.97 -8.93
C LEU A 15 0.74 3.42 -9.36
N PRO A 16 1.32 4.42 -8.69
CA PRO A 16 2.70 4.79 -8.97
C PRO A 16 3.63 3.64 -8.59
N LEU A 17 4.85 3.69 -9.11
CA LEU A 17 5.80 2.63 -8.82
C LEU A 17 6.13 2.51 -7.35
N THR A 18 6.15 3.61 -6.64
CA THR A 18 6.35 3.58 -5.20
C THR A 18 5.26 4.36 -4.53
N LEU A 19 4.94 3.97 -3.31
CA LEU A 19 3.88 4.58 -2.54
C LEU A 19 4.44 5.09 -1.24
N ARG A 20 3.79 6.10 -0.67
CA ARG A 20 4.13 6.53 0.67
C ARG A 20 3.25 5.76 1.64
N VAL A 21 3.63 5.78 2.91
CA VAL A 21 2.82 5.07 3.91
C VAL A 21 1.40 5.63 3.93
N GLU A 22 1.26 6.95 3.81
CA GLU A 22 -0.07 7.55 3.82
C GLU A 22 -0.92 7.10 2.65
N ASP A 23 -0.29 6.74 1.54
CA ASP A 23 -1.05 6.29 0.38
C ASP A 23 -1.77 4.98 0.65
N LEU A 24 -1.33 4.22 1.62
CA LEU A 24 -1.98 2.97 1.94
C LEU A 24 -3.34 3.18 2.60
N MET A 25 -3.55 4.35 3.19
CA MET A 25 -4.78 4.57 3.92
C MET A 25 -6.02 4.44 3.02
N PRO A 26 -6.09 5.18 1.91
CA PRO A 26 -7.28 5.03 1.07
C PRO A 26 -7.28 3.72 0.28
N ILE A 27 -6.11 3.20 -0.04
CA ILE A 27 -6.06 1.98 -0.82
C ILE A 27 -6.57 0.79 0.00
N LEU A 28 -6.18 0.72 1.27
CA LEU A 28 -6.56 -0.40 2.11
C LEU A 28 -7.72 -0.09 3.03
N GLY A 29 -8.16 1.15 3.06
CA GLY A 29 -9.26 1.53 3.94
C GLY A 29 -8.87 1.48 5.40
N ILE A 30 -7.66 1.91 5.74
CA ILE A 30 -7.17 1.83 7.11
C ILE A 30 -6.73 3.21 7.57
N GLY A 31 -6.55 3.33 8.87
CA GLY A 31 -6.09 4.58 9.45
C GLY A 31 -4.59 4.71 9.39
N ARG A 32 -4.09 5.86 9.81
CA ARG A 32 -2.67 6.15 9.73
C ARG A 32 -1.86 5.20 10.62
N ASN A 33 -2.31 4.98 11.85
CA ASN A 33 -1.52 4.13 12.75
C ASN A 33 -1.42 2.71 12.21
N THR A 34 -2.50 2.20 11.64
CA THR A 34 -2.48 0.87 11.07
C THR A 34 -1.55 0.80 9.87
N ALA A 35 -1.57 1.84 9.05
CA ALA A 35 -0.69 1.86 7.88
C ALA A 35 0.77 1.84 8.30
N TYR A 36 1.15 2.65 9.29
CA TYR A 36 2.52 2.65 9.75
C TYR A 36 2.88 1.34 10.43
N GLU A 37 1.93 0.73 11.12
CA GLU A 37 2.20 -0.53 11.76
C GLU A 37 2.48 -1.64 10.75
N LEU A 38 1.77 -1.66 9.64
CA LEU A 38 2.02 -2.66 8.60
C LEU A 38 3.43 -2.54 8.06
N VAL A 39 3.91 -1.33 7.89
CA VAL A 39 5.24 -1.11 7.36
C VAL A 39 6.28 -1.41 8.43
N ARG A 40 6.04 -0.94 9.66
CA ARG A 40 7.00 -1.11 10.73
C ARG A 40 7.20 -2.57 11.10
N SER A 41 6.11 -3.33 11.06
CA SER A 41 6.18 -4.75 11.39
C SER A 41 6.64 -5.59 10.21
N LYS A 42 6.91 -4.96 9.09
CA LYS A 42 7.43 -5.62 7.90
C LYS A 42 6.44 -6.57 7.26
N GLN A 43 5.18 -6.35 7.51
CA GLN A 43 4.16 -7.09 6.78
C GLN A 43 4.09 -6.62 5.35
N ILE A 44 4.43 -5.37 5.11
CA ILE A 44 4.55 -4.83 3.77
C ILE A 44 5.99 -4.35 3.62
N TYR A 45 6.68 -4.85 2.61
CA TYR A 45 8.06 -4.47 2.38
C TYR A 45 8.17 -2.98 2.03
N SER A 46 9.15 -2.32 2.57
CA SER A 46 9.39 -0.93 2.26
C SER A 46 10.89 -0.69 2.19
N VAL A 47 11.26 0.39 1.55
CA VAL A 47 12.66 0.80 1.49
C VAL A 47 12.72 2.23 2.00
N LYS A 48 13.83 2.57 2.62
CA LYS A 48 14.01 3.92 3.10
C LYS A 48 14.92 4.66 2.14
N ILE A 49 14.40 5.75 1.61
CA ILE A 49 15.15 6.56 0.67
C ILE A 49 15.28 7.92 1.31
N GLY A 50 16.49 8.28 1.71
CA GLY A 50 16.67 9.50 2.47
C GLY A 50 15.94 9.38 3.79
N ARG A 51 14.99 10.24 4.01
CA ARG A 51 14.21 10.19 5.23
C ARG A 51 12.83 9.66 5.04
N GLN A 52 12.52 9.17 3.85
CA GLN A 52 11.17 8.75 3.55
C GLN A 52 11.11 7.26 3.34
N LEU A 53 10.03 6.67 3.82
CA LEU A 53 9.76 5.27 3.54
C LEU A 53 8.98 5.19 2.26
N ARG A 54 9.40 4.31 1.38
CA ARG A 54 8.74 4.10 0.11
C ARG A 54 8.35 2.64 -0.01
N ILE A 55 7.15 2.40 -0.45
CA ILE A 55 6.63 1.05 -0.58
C ILE A 55 6.53 0.75 -2.05
N PRO A 56 7.32 -0.19 -2.56
CA PRO A 56 7.20 -0.56 -3.97
C PRO A 56 5.80 -1.10 -4.24
N LYS A 57 5.28 -0.76 -5.40
CA LYS A 57 3.94 -1.22 -5.75
C LYS A 57 3.84 -2.74 -5.63
N GLN A 58 4.88 -3.45 -6.03
CA GLN A 58 4.85 -4.90 -5.98
C GLN A 58 4.72 -5.40 -4.55
N ALA A 59 5.28 -4.69 -3.59
CA ALA A 59 5.16 -5.10 -2.20
C ALA A 59 3.71 -5.06 -1.73
N LEU A 60 2.97 -4.05 -2.17
CA LEU A 60 1.57 -3.98 -1.81
C LEU A 60 0.79 -5.10 -2.48
N ILE A 61 1.09 -5.38 -3.73
CA ILE A 61 0.42 -6.45 -4.44
C ILE A 61 0.71 -7.78 -3.76
N ASP A 62 1.96 -8.00 -3.36
CA ASP A 62 2.34 -9.24 -2.69
C ASP A 62 1.60 -9.38 -1.36
N TYR A 63 1.48 -8.28 -0.63
CA TYR A 63 0.77 -8.32 0.64
C TYR A 63 -0.68 -8.73 0.42
N LEU A 64 -1.32 -8.13 -0.57
CA LEU A 64 -2.72 -8.39 -0.80
C LEU A 64 -2.96 -9.80 -1.34
N THR A 65 -2.02 -10.32 -2.11
CA THR A 65 -2.24 -11.64 -2.69
C THR A 65 -1.85 -12.76 -1.75
N SER A 66 -0.91 -12.52 -0.84
CA SER A 66 -0.50 -13.61 0.04
C SER A 66 -1.18 -13.56 1.39
N SER A 67 -1.70 -12.42 1.80
CA SER A 67 -2.24 -12.34 3.14
C SER A 67 -3.58 -13.02 3.27
N ARG A 68 -4.13 -13.48 2.16
CA ARG A 68 -5.39 -14.15 2.27
C ARG A 68 -5.28 -15.57 2.57
N SER A 69 -4.20 -16.13 2.54
CA SER A 69 -4.11 -17.56 2.78
C SER A 69 -4.33 -17.94 4.24
#